data_1a84544c0483287c57b54a4a6bc457f2
#
_entry.id   1a84544c0483287c57b54a4a6bc457f2
#
_cell.length_a   1.000
_cell.length_b   1.000
_cell.length_c   1.000
_cell.angle_alpha   90.00
_cell.angle_beta   90.00
_cell.angle_gamma   90.00
#
_symmetry.space_group_name_H-M   'P 1'
#
loop_
_entity.id
_entity.type
_entity.pdbx_description
1 polymer ?
#
loop_
_entity_poly.entity_id
_entity_poly.type
_entity_poly.pdbx_seq_one_letter_code
_entity_poly.pdbx_strand_id
1 'polypeptide(L)'
;LAQKYRLPQRVQDFIREHHGRSLVKYFYITALNAQNGEPVHEADFRYPGPSPRSKETAILLLADSCEAAIRARRPSSSEELNKMIDQLINDRIADGELNESNLTLRELKIIREVFQQVLQGVHHPRIAYPESDNKNLPPSPPATAPAPVTAPVAAPNDTQPTSPPAG
;
A
#
# COMPACT_ATOMS: atom_id res chain seq x y z
N LEU A 1 8.48 19.48 -0.47
CA LEU A 1 9.51 18.72 0.29
C LEU A 1 10.48 18.03 -0.66
N ALA A 2 10.06 17.16 -1.59
CA ALA A 2 10.93 16.38 -2.48
C ALA A 2 11.93 17.24 -3.27
N GLN A 3 11.48 18.35 -3.84
CA GLN A 3 12.35 19.33 -4.53
C GLN A 3 13.35 20.00 -3.57
N LYS A 4 12.88 20.39 -2.37
CA LYS A 4 13.74 21.01 -1.35
C LYS A 4 14.92 20.10 -0.95
N TYR A 5 14.66 18.80 -0.85
CA TYR A 5 15.69 17.80 -0.51
C TYR A 5 16.40 17.20 -1.72
N ARG A 6 16.17 17.75 -2.92
CA ARG A 6 16.81 17.32 -4.17
C ARG A 6 16.71 15.82 -4.44
N LEU A 7 15.54 15.23 -4.14
CA LEU A 7 15.33 13.82 -4.46
C LEU A 7 15.47 13.59 -5.98
N PRO A 8 15.92 12.42 -6.41
CA PRO A 8 15.96 12.08 -7.83
C PRO A 8 14.61 12.33 -8.52
N GLN A 9 14.64 12.79 -9.78
CA GLN A 9 13.43 13.14 -10.52
C GLN A 9 12.41 12.00 -10.52
N ARG A 10 12.86 10.75 -10.71
CA ARG A 10 11.99 9.57 -10.68
C ARG A 10 11.22 9.41 -9.37
N VAL A 11 11.88 9.67 -8.23
CA VAL A 11 11.20 9.64 -6.92
C VAL A 11 10.17 10.75 -6.79
N GLN A 12 10.48 11.94 -7.32
CA GLN A 12 9.52 13.04 -7.37
C GLN A 12 8.30 12.71 -8.23
N ASP A 13 8.49 11.98 -9.35
CA ASP A 13 7.40 11.55 -10.23
C ASP A 13 6.49 10.54 -9.51
N PHE A 14 7.05 9.55 -8.81
CA PHE A 14 6.27 8.65 -7.97
C PHE A 14 5.43 9.39 -6.92
N ILE A 15 6.01 10.37 -6.23
CA ILE A 15 5.30 11.15 -5.21
C ILE A 15 4.11 11.93 -5.81
N ARG A 16 4.26 12.45 -7.03
CA ARG A 16 3.22 13.27 -7.67
C ARG A 16 2.15 12.46 -8.38
N GLU A 17 2.50 11.30 -8.93
CA GLU A 17 1.67 10.57 -9.89
C GLU A 17 0.95 9.36 -9.29
N HIS A 18 1.37 8.83 -8.11
CA HIS A 18 0.83 7.56 -7.59
C HIS A 18 -0.65 7.59 -7.20
N HIS A 19 -1.25 8.75 -7.00
CA HIS A 19 -2.69 8.90 -6.81
C HIS A 19 -3.42 9.37 -8.06
N GLY A 20 -2.69 9.88 -9.07
CA GLY A 20 -3.27 10.39 -10.30
C GLY A 20 -4.27 11.52 -10.05
N ARG A 21 -5.40 11.44 -10.73
CA ARG A 21 -6.61 12.29 -10.56
C ARG A 21 -7.76 11.49 -9.96
N SER A 22 -7.46 10.41 -9.28
CA SER A 22 -8.46 9.49 -8.75
C SER A 22 -9.42 10.19 -7.80
N LEU A 23 -10.69 9.77 -7.85
CA LEU A 23 -11.73 10.23 -6.94
C LEU A 23 -11.55 9.59 -5.56
N VAL A 24 -11.54 10.38 -4.50
CA VAL A 24 -11.57 9.91 -3.11
C VAL A 24 -13.01 9.55 -2.75
N LYS A 25 -13.47 8.40 -3.26
CA LYS A 25 -14.89 7.95 -3.23
C LYS A 25 -15.51 8.05 -1.83
N TYR A 26 -14.77 7.71 -0.79
CA TYR A 26 -15.28 7.75 0.58
C TYR A 26 -15.74 9.15 0.99
N PHE A 27 -14.90 10.16 0.81
CA PHE A 27 -15.24 11.52 1.19
C PHE A 27 -16.32 12.12 0.29
N TYR A 28 -16.29 11.80 -1.00
CA TYR A 28 -17.32 12.24 -1.94
C TYR A 28 -18.71 11.69 -1.56
N ILE A 29 -18.81 10.38 -1.30
CA ILE A 29 -20.08 9.75 -0.89
C ILE A 29 -20.53 10.30 0.48
N THR A 30 -19.60 10.52 1.41
CA THR A 30 -19.91 11.10 2.71
C THR A 30 -20.49 12.50 2.57
N ALA A 31 -19.89 13.32 1.69
CA ALA A 31 -20.38 14.68 1.40
C ALA A 31 -21.77 14.65 0.73
N LEU A 32 -21.99 13.75 -0.23
CA LEU A 32 -23.30 13.57 -0.85
C LEU A 32 -24.39 13.18 0.17
N ASN A 33 -24.07 12.29 1.09
CA ASN A 33 -25.03 11.84 2.13
C ASN A 33 -25.29 12.92 3.20
N ALA A 34 -24.33 13.82 3.43
CA ALA A 34 -24.47 14.94 4.37
C ALA A 34 -25.08 16.19 3.73
N GLN A 35 -25.43 16.13 2.45
CA GLN A 35 -25.89 17.27 1.67
C GLN A 35 -27.19 17.88 2.23
N ASN A 36 -27.11 19.14 2.70
CA ASN A 36 -28.23 19.93 3.21
C ASN A 36 -28.76 20.95 2.16
N GLY A 37 -28.73 20.56 0.87
CA GLY A 37 -29.17 21.43 -0.24
C GLY A 37 -28.05 22.15 -1.01
N GLU A 38 -26.81 22.14 -0.51
CA GLU A 38 -25.64 22.68 -1.23
C GLU A 38 -25.13 21.66 -2.28
N PRO A 39 -24.76 22.11 -3.50
CA PRO A 39 -24.23 21.22 -4.52
C PRO A 39 -22.87 20.67 -4.13
N VAL A 40 -22.70 19.37 -4.21
CA VAL A 40 -21.40 18.69 -3.99
C VAL A 40 -20.74 18.44 -5.35
N HIS A 41 -19.60 19.08 -5.59
CA HIS A 41 -18.88 18.93 -6.85
C HIS A 41 -17.83 17.81 -6.74
N GLU A 42 -17.92 16.82 -7.60
CA GLU A 42 -16.98 15.68 -7.64
C GLU A 42 -15.52 16.15 -7.79
N ALA A 43 -15.28 17.23 -8.52
CA ALA A 43 -13.94 17.79 -8.74
C ALA A 43 -13.20 18.14 -7.44
N ASP A 44 -13.93 18.53 -6.38
CA ASP A 44 -13.35 18.91 -5.09
C ASP A 44 -12.82 17.67 -4.30
N PHE A 45 -13.22 16.49 -4.74
CA PHE A 45 -12.84 15.20 -4.13
C PHE A 45 -11.87 14.40 -4.99
N ARG A 46 -11.29 14.99 -6.03
CA ARG A 46 -10.27 14.37 -6.84
C ARG A 46 -8.86 14.82 -6.44
N TYR A 47 -7.92 13.88 -6.52
CA TYR A 47 -6.50 14.25 -6.39
C TYR A 47 -6.11 15.23 -7.52
N PRO A 48 -5.19 16.19 -7.23
CA PRO A 48 -4.82 17.21 -8.22
C PRO A 48 -4.00 16.67 -9.39
N GLY A 49 -3.54 15.43 -9.32
CA GLY A 49 -2.73 14.82 -10.36
C GLY A 49 -1.26 15.27 -10.33
N PRO A 50 -0.52 15.04 -11.41
CA PRO A 50 -0.96 14.51 -12.72
C PRO A 50 -1.24 13.01 -12.72
N SER A 51 -1.92 12.53 -13.77
CA SER A 51 -2.02 11.09 -14.06
C SER A 51 -0.65 10.49 -14.35
N PRO A 52 -0.45 9.18 -14.13
CA PRO A 52 0.83 8.51 -14.37
C PRO A 52 1.34 8.65 -15.80
N ARG A 53 2.61 9.04 -15.94
CA ARG A 53 3.29 9.25 -17.23
C ARG A 53 4.30 8.18 -17.58
N SER A 54 4.44 7.18 -16.73
CA SER A 54 5.31 6.03 -16.98
C SER A 54 4.64 4.76 -16.50
N LYS A 55 5.10 3.61 -17.01
CA LYS A 55 4.59 2.30 -16.60
C LYS A 55 4.76 2.08 -15.10
N GLU A 56 5.90 2.49 -14.56
CA GLU A 56 6.23 2.29 -13.15
C GLU A 56 5.32 3.11 -12.23
N THR A 57 5.04 4.38 -12.57
CA THR A 57 4.13 5.20 -11.76
C THR A 57 2.69 4.73 -11.89
N ALA A 58 2.28 4.20 -13.06
CA ALA A 58 0.98 3.59 -13.26
C ALA A 58 0.82 2.28 -12.46
N ILE A 59 1.87 1.44 -12.44
CA ILE A 59 1.86 0.22 -11.62
C ILE A 59 1.75 0.57 -10.14
N LEU A 60 2.45 1.61 -9.68
CA LEU A 60 2.33 2.06 -8.29
C LEU A 60 0.93 2.58 -7.96
N LEU A 61 0.31 3.37 -8.85
CA LEU A 61 -1.07 3.83 -8.69
C LEU A 61 -2.03 2.64 -8.55
N LEU A 62 -1.89 1.62 -9.41
CA LEU A 62 -2.74 0.43 -9.36
C LEU A 62 -2.50 -0.38 -8.07
N ALA A 63 -1.23 -0.55 -7.66
CA ALA A 63 -0.87 -1.32 -6.47
C ALA A 63 -1.39 -0.65 -5.19
N ASP A 64 -1.19 0.66 -5.04
CA ASP A 64 -1.69 1.45 -3.90
C ASP A 64 -3.22 1.41 -3.82
N SER A 65 -3.88 1.61 -4.97
CA SER A 65 -5.34 1.55 -5.06
C SER A 65 -5.90 0.17 -4.69
N CYS A 66 -5.26 -0.92 -5.15
CA CYS A 66 -5.66 -2.29 -4.81
C CYS A 66 -5.45 -2.58 -3.33
N GLU A 67 -4.27 -2.23 -2.77
CA GLU A 67 -3.97 -2.45 -1.35
C GLU A 67 -4.99 -1.72 -0.46
N ALA A 68 -5.22 -0.43 -0.73
CA ALA A 68 -6.17 0.37 0.03
C ALA A 68 -7.60 -0.18 -0.02
N ALA A 69 -8.07 -0.61 -1.20
CA ALA A 69 -9.40 -1.17 -1.36
C ALA A 69 -9.56 -2.50 -0.62
N ILE A 70 -8.57 -3.39 -0.72
CA ILE A 70 -8.58 -4.70 -0.06
C ILE A 70 -8.52 -4.54 1.45
N ARG A 71 -7.66 -3.65 1.95
CA ARG A 71 -7.57 -3.33 3.37
C ARG A 71 -8.87 -2.80 3.95
N ALA A 72 -9.59 -1.96 3.18
CA ALA A 72 -10.85 -1.37 3.61
C ALA A 72 -12.01 -2.38 3.58
N ARG A 73 -12.11 -3.21 2.54
CA ARG A 73 -13.25 -4.10 2.32
C ARG A 73 -13.07 -5.50 2.90
N ARG A 74 -11.83 -5.95 3.10
CA ARG A 74 -11.46 -7.25 3.67
C ARG A 74 -12.20 -8.41 2.99
N PRO A 75 -11.92 -8.71 1.71
CA PRO A 75 -12.62 -9.75 0.97
C PRO A 75 -12.53 -11.08 1.70
N SER A 76 -13.64 -11.82 1.70
CA SER A 76 -13.79 -13.08 2.43
C SER A 76 -13.29 -14.30 1.64
N SER A 77 -13.08 -14.15 0.33
CA SER A 77 -12.63 -15.21 -0.56
C SER A 77 -11.68 -14.70 -1.65
N SER A 78 -10.91 -15.63 -2.23
CA SER A 78 -10.04 -15.32 -3.38
C SER A 78 -10.83 -14.83 -4.59
N GLU A 79 -12.06 -15.32 -4.78
CA GLU A 79 -12.93 -14.88 -5.88
C GLU A 79 -13.37 -13.43 -5.70
N GLU A 80 -13.76 -13.06 -4.48
CA GLU A 80 -14.13 -11.68 -4.16
C GLU A 80 -12.94 -10.74 -4.33
N LEU A 81 -11.75 -11.14 -3.85
CA LEU A 81 -10.51 -10.41 -4.02
C LEU A 81 -10.19 -10.18 -5.51
N ASN A 82 -10.26 -11.23 -6.33
CA ASN A 82 -9.98 -11.12 -7.76
C ASN A 82 -10.98 -10.19 -8.46
N LYS A 83 -12.28 -10.28 -8.15
CA LYS A 83 -13.30 -9.36 -8.67
C LYS A 83 -13.02 -7.91 -8.28
N MET A 84 -12.57 -7.68 -7.05
CA MET A 84 -12.22 -6.32 -6.60
C MET A 84 -11.03 -5.75 -7.37
N ILE A 85 -9.97 -6.55 -7.58
CA ILE A 85 -8.80 -6.14 -8.38
C ILE A 85 -9.22 -5.83 -9.82
N ASP A 86 -9.99 -6.72 -10.44
CA ASP A 86 -10.47 -6.55 -11.81
C ASP A 86 -11.30 -5.27 -11.97
N GLN A 87 -12.25 -5.06 -11.05
CA GLN A 87 -13.09 -3.87 -11.06
C GLN A 87 -12.27 -2.59 -10.91
N LEU A 88 -11.30 -2.59 -10.00
CA LEU A 88 -10.48 -1.43 -9.72
C LEU A 88 -9.60 -1.07 -10.94
N ILE A 89 -8.95 -2.06 -11.56
CA ILE A 89 -8.14 -1.82 -12.76
C ILE A 89 -9.02 -1.30 -13.90
N ASN A 90 -10.21 -1.87 -14.11
CA ASN A 90 -11.15 -1.41 -15.13
C ASN A 90 -11.65 0.01 -14.83
N ASP A 91 -11.93 0.36 -13.59
CA ASP A 91 -12.30 1.73 -13.18
C ASP A 91 -11.18 2.72 -13.55
N ARG A 92 -9.90 2.39 -13.27
CA ARG A 92 -8.76 3.26 -13.61
C ARG A 92 -8.56 3.43 -15.13
N ILE A 93 -8.84 2.38 -15.90
CA ILE A 93 -8.84 2.46 -17.37
C ILE A 93 -9.99 3.39 -17.84
N ALA A 94 -11.20 3.19 -17.33
CA ALA A 94 -12.37 3.98 -17.67
C ALA A 94 -12.22 5.47 -17.29
N ASP A 95 -11.60 5.74 -16.14
CA ASP A 95 -11.27 7.10 -15.67
C ASP A 95 -10.16 7.78 -16.51
N GLY A 96 -9.50 7.05 -17.43
CA GLY A 96 -8.40 7.57 -18.26
C GLY A 96 -7.08 7.76 -17.53
N GLU A 97 -6.94 7.26 -16.30
CA GLU A 97 -5.74 7.41 -15.48
C GLU A 97 -4.49 6.77 -16.09
N LEU A 98 -4.66 5.78 -16.95
CA LEU A 98 -3.55 5.04 -17.56
C LEU A 98 -3.19 5.52 -18.97
N ASN A 99 -3.87 6.53 -19.50
CA ASN A 99 -3.74 6.94 -20.91
C ASN A 99 -2.32 7.45 -21.27
N GLU A 100 -1.62 8.09 -20.32
CA GLU A 100 -0.28 8.64 -20.56
C GLU A 100 0.85 7.68 -20.14
N SER A 101 0.52 6.50 -19.57
CA SER A 101 1.49 5.59 -18.98
C SER A 101 2.23 4.68 -19.94
N ASN A 102 1.78 4.59 -21.21
CA ASN A 102 2.26 3.65 -22.23
C ASN A 102 2.14 2.17 -21.83
N LEU A 103 1.23 1.81 -20.91
CA LEU A 103 0.91 0.42 -20.61
C LEU A 103 0.12 -0.20 -21.75
N THR A 104 0.56 -1.39 -22.17
CA THR A 104 -0.15 -2.20 -23.16
C THR A 104 -1.20 -3.07 -22.48
N LEU A 105 -2.21 -3.51 -23.25
CA LEU A 105 -3.22 -4.46 -22.75
C LEU A 105 -2.59 -5.79 -22.27
N ARG A 106 -1.49 -6.22 -22.91
CA ARG A 106 -0.73 -7.40 -22.49
C ARG A 106 -0.10 -7.21 -21.11
N GLU A 107 0.51 -6.06 -20.89
CA GLU A 107 1.12 -5.72 -19.58
C GLU A 107 0.07 -5.57 -18.50
N LEU A 108 -1.08 -4.96 -18.80
CA LEU A 108 -2.20 -4.87 -17.84
C LEU A 108 -2.72 -6.27 -17.45
N LYS A 109 -2.76 -7.23 -18.38
CA LYS A 109 -3.11 -8.61 -18.04
C LYS A 109 -2.11 -9.22 -17.06
N ILE A 110 -0.81 -9.05 -17.32
CA ILE A 110 0.27 -9.55 -16.43
C ILE A 110 0.18 -8.89 -15.05
N ILE A 111 0.00 -7.57 -15.00
CA ILE A 111 -0.15 -6.83 -13.73
C ILE A 111 -1.31 -7.38 -12.92
N ARG A 112 -2.45 -7.63 -13.55
CA ARG A 112 -3.65 -8.20 -12.92
C ARG A 112 -3.37 -9.57 -12.30
N GLU A 113 -2.77 -10.48 -13.08
CA GLU A 113 -2.41 -11.82 -12.62
C GLU A 113 -1.44 -11.77 -11.42
N VAL A 114 -0.41 -10.93 -11.50
CA VAL A 114 0.57 -10.75 -10.41
C VAL A 114 -0.10 -10.17 -9.15
N PHE A 115 -0.96 -9.16 -9.30
CA PHE A 115 -1.65 -8.58 -8.14
C PHE A 115 -2.58 -9.60 -7.47
N GLN A 116 -3.33 -10.38 -8.24
CA GLN A 116 -4.16 -11.45 -7.71
C GLN A 116 -3.34 -12.45 -6.92
N GLN A 117 -2.21 -12.90 -7.47
CA GLN A 117 -1.33 -13.86 -6.82
C GLN A 117 -0.71 -13.31 -5.52
N VAL A 118 -0.15 -12.09 -5.57
CA VAL A 118 0.55 -11.50 -4.42
C VAL A 118 -0.44 -11.16 -3.30
N LEU A 119 -1.58 -10.54 -3.64
CA LEU A 119 -2.55 -10.09 -2.64
C LEU A 119 -3.33 -11.26 -2.03
N GLN A 120 -3.53 -12.37 -2.73
CA GLN A 120 -4.03 -13.61 -2.14
C GLN A 120 -3.09 -14.13 -1.06
N GLY A 121 -1.78 -14.10 -1.28
CA GLY A 121 -0.78 -14.54 -0.30
C GLY A 121 -0.76 -13.70 0.99
N VAL A 122 -1.06 -12.41 0.87
CA VAL A 122 -1.08 -11.47 2.01
C VAL A 122 -2.41 -11.54 2.78
N HIS A 123 -3.52 -11.77 2.07
CA HIS A 123 -4.88 -11.78 2.62
C HIS A 123 -5.45 -13.19 2.72
N HIS A 124 -4.67 -14.16 3.23
CA HIS A 124 -5.26 -15.44 3.61
C HIS A 124 -6.34 -15.20 4.66
N PRO A 125 -7.62 -15.54 4.38
CA PRO A 125 -8.62 -15.53 5.42
C PRO A 125 -8.11 -16.47 6.52
N ARG A 126 -8.04 -15.97 7.76
CA ARG A 126 -7.73 -16.82 8.90
C ARG A 126 -8.75 -17.98 8.87
N ILE A 127 -8.27 -19.20 8.69
CA ILE A 127 -9.11 -20.38 8.90
C ILE A 127 -9.62 -20.25 10.32
N ALA A 128 -10.92 -19.99 10.47
CA ALA A 128 -11.56 -20.08 11.78
C ALA A 128 -11.42 -21.55 12.19
N TYR A 129 -10.47 -21.84 13.06
CA TYR A 129 -10.45 -23.13 13.71
C TYR A 129 -11.77 -23.26 14.46
N PRO A 130 -12.56 -24.34 14.22
CA PRO A 130 -13.73 -24.57 15.04
C PRO A 130 -13.26 -24.58 16.50
N GLU A 131 -13.90 -23.74 17.32
CA GLU A 131 -13.66 -23.81 18.76
C GLU A 131 -13.92 -25.25 19.17
N SER A 132 -12.84 -25.96 19.50
CA SER A 132 -12.96 -27.29 20.05
C SER A 132 -13.64 -27.11 21.42
N ASP A 133 -14.90 -27.56 21.55
CA ASP A 133 -15.61 -27.69 22.83
C ASP A 133 -14.89 -28.73 23.73
N ASN A 134 -13.58 -28.56 23.84
CA ASN A 134 -12.79 -29.46 24.66
C ASN A 134 -12.65 -28.88 26.07
N LYS A 135 -13.74 -29.01 26.86
CA LYS A 135 -13.75 -28.73 28.30
C LYS A 135 -12.78 -29.60 29.13
N ASN A 136 -11.97 -30.43 28.48
CA ASN A 136 -11.06 -31.36 29.12
C ASN A 136 -9.57 -31.15 28.78
N LEU A 137 -9.15 -29.92 28.35
CA LEU A 137 -7.72 -29.65 28.30
C LEU A 137 -7.20 -29.33 29.70
N PRO A 138 -6.09 -29.97 30.14
CA PRO A 138 -5.40 -29.55 31.35
C PRO A 138 -4.92 -28.09 31.21
N PRO A 139 -4.87 -27.28 32.28
CA PRO A 139 -4.45 -25.88 32.20
C PRO A 139 -3.04 -25.79 31.61
N SER A 140 -2.91 -24.92 30.62
CA SER A 140 -1.61 -24.62 29.99
C SER A 140 -0.60 -24.18 31.06
N PRO A 141 0.65 -24.68 31.02
CA PRO A 141 1.69 -24.24 31.94
C PRO A 141 1.85 -22.69 31.81
N PRO A 142 2.14 -21.99 32.93
CA PRO A 142 2.30 -20.55 32.91
C PRO A 142 3.40 -20.16 31.91
N ALA A 143 3.12 -19.16 31.07
CA ALA A 143 4.07 -18.61 30.12
C ALA A 143 5.34 -18.16 30.85
N THR A 144 6.45 -18.85 30.62
CA THR A 144 7.75 -18.45 31.11
C THR A 144 8.08 -17.09 30.48
N ALA A 145 8.27 -16.08 31.33
CA ALA A 145 8.65 -14.74 30.87
C ALA A 145 9.94 -14.83 30.02
N PRO A 146 10.02 -14.08 28.91
CA PRO A 146 11.25 -14.07 28.11
C PRO A 146 12.39 -13.54 28.96
N ALA A 147 13.52 -14.25 28.93
CA ALA A 147 14.75 -13.85 29.60
C ALA A 147 15.17 -12.44 29.15
N PRO A 148 15.71 -11.61 30.06
CA PRO A 148 16.16 -10.26 29.70
C PRO A 148 17.27 -10.36 28.65
N VAL A 149 17.08 -9.66 27.52
CA VAL A 149 18.08 -9.52 26.46
C VAL A 149 19.19 -8.65 27.03
N THR A 150 20.33 -9.26 27.34
CA THR A 150 21.54 -8.51 27.72
C THR A 150 22.01 -7.68 26.51
N ALA A 151 22.06 -6.37 26.70
CA ALA A 151 22.62 -5.45 25.70
C ALA A 151 24.08 -5.81 25.40
N PRO A 152 24.53 -5.69 24.13
CA PRO A 152 25.94 -5.92 23.81
C PRO A 152 26.81 -4.88 24.51
N VAL A 153 27.80 -5.37 25.24
CA VAL A 153 28.85 -4.56 25.87
C VAL A 153 29.63 -3.85 24.76
N ALA A 154 29.70 -2.53 24.83
CA ALA A 154 30.51 -1.71 23.93
C ALA A 154 31.99 -2.12 24.04
N ALA A 155 32.63 -2.39 22.89
CA ALA A 155 34.05 -2.63 22.82
C ALA A 155 34.82 -1.36 23.16
N PRO A 156 35.98 -1.46 23.81
CA PRO A 156 36.78 -0.28 24.17
C PRO A 156 37.40 0.33 22.90
N ASN A 157 37.28 1.65 22.80
CA ASN A 157 37.94 2.51 21.82
C ASN A 157 39.44 2.58 22.13
N ASP A 158 40.25 1.80 21.44
CA ASP A 158 41.71 2.04 21.34
C ASP A 158 42.04 2.40 19.90
N THR A 159 42.40 3.63 19.68
CA THR A 159 43.55 4.08 18.93
C THR A 159 43.43 5.55 18.55
N GLN A 160 44.14 6.40 19.28
CA GLN A 160 44.59 7.71 18.78
C GLN A 160 45.65 7.52 17.71
N PRO A 161 45.59 8.22 16.59
CA PRO A 161 46.78 8.38 15.75
C PRO A 161 47.63 9.54 16.23
N THR A 162 48.85 9.23 16.54
CA THR A 162 49.93 10.16 16.81
C THR A 162 50.28 10.98 15.57
N SER A 163 50.37 12.30 15.73
CA SER A 163 50.87 13.23 14.72
C SER A 163 52.33 13.00 14.43
N PRO A 164 52.83 13.13 13.17
CA PRO A 164 54.25 13.15 12.86
C PRO A 164 54.84 14.54 13.15
N PRO A 165 56.15 14.63 13.49
CA PRO A 165 56.85 15.88 13.77
C PRO A 165 57.17 16.63 12.49
N ALA A 166 57.14 17.97 12.60
CA ALA A 166 57.60 18.90 11.58
C ALA A 166 59.12 18.73 11.33
N GLY A 167 59.51 18.72 10.06
CA GLY A 167 60.85 18.91 9.50
C GLY A 167 60.71 19.51 8.11
#